data_d001c608ba84477df6fa3ac914c60ba3
#
_entry.id   d001c608ba84477df6fa3ac914c60ba3
#
_cell.length_a   1.000
_cell.length_b   1.000
_cell.length_c   1.000
_cell.angle_alpha   90.00
_cell.angle_beta   90.00
_cell.angle_gamma   90.00
#
_symmetry.space_group_name_H-M   'P 1'
#
loop_
_entity.id
_entity.type
_entity.pdbx_description
1 polymer ?
#
loop_
_entity_poly.entity_id
_entity_poly.type
_entity_poly.pdbx_seq_one_letter_code
_entity_poly.pdbx_strand_id
1 'polypeptide(L)'
;MRSLSPRSVLPGLAVLLVLGAGAAAHANKPVPFGDRVDEPGVADASPVSAQSLATGNLELRVGPGLEAYDQATGEHLWSYRREGATALHLAMAGESAVVVWDDGMITSVRPSDHAVRWHRAVPGLADWLRADGEPGADTRTDTERRDTELERAAAALQPVTEPEPWVAVVTPALTMAFRDRDGDLRFNARPLADCSYDPLRTVHSDNAVLVPRSCTGGNSAGRPLPGLITGFRLDAPNWLLNAGPNVLLHRLDGHRAAVDDGPVIGTRTFDTVQGALEPVCGSPAVPFEAVKPEGTCSKP
;
A
#
# COMPACT_ATOMS: atom_id res chain seq x y z
N MET A 1 2.96 -67.49 28.11
CA MET A 1 2.83 -66.68 26.87
C MET A 1 1.34 -66.57 26.52
N ARG A 2 0.72 -65.39 26.68
CA ARG A 2 -0.67 -65.17 26.27
C ARG A 2 -0.70 -64.83 24.79
N SER A 3 -1.23 -65.71 23.95
CA SER A 3 -1.46 -65.42 22.53
C SER A 3 -2.55 -64.37 22.41
N LEU A 4 -2.19 -63.21 21.89
CA LEU A 4 -3.14 -62.16 21.52
C LEU A 4 -4.02 -62.65 20.37
N SER A 5 -5.32 -62.72 20.58
CA SER A 5 -6.32 -63.12 19.57
C SER A 5 -6.25 -62.17 18.37
N PRO A 6 -6.21 -62.64 17.12
CA PRO A 6 -6.14 -61.76 15.92
C PRO A 6 -7.33 -60.82 15.80
N ARG A 7 -8.43 -61.05 16.49
CA ARG A 7 -9.64 -60.16 16.51
C ARG A 7 -9.45 -58.86 17.29
N SER A 8 -8.48 -58.79 18.23
CA SER A 8 -8.22 -57.59 19.02
C SER A 8 -7.15 -56.69 18.39
N VAL A 9 -6.41 -57.13 17.38
CA VAL A 9 -5.35 -56.36 16.70
C VAL A 9 -5.94 -55.50 15.58
N LEU A 10 -6.95 -55.97 14.89
CA LEU A 10 -7.61 -55.25 13.77
C LEU A 10 -8.15 -53.86 14.13
N PRO A 11 -8.93 -53.63 15.23
CA PRO A 11 -9.42 -52.32 15.57
C PRO A 11 -8.32 -51.38 15.99
N GLY A 12 -7.25 -51.86 16.64
CA GLY A 12 -6.09 -51.00 16.99
C GLY A 12 -5.33 -50.49 15.77
N LEU A 13 -5.15 -51.34 14.75
CA LEU A 13 -4.51 -50.95 13.50
C LEU A 13 -5.33 -49.93 12.71
N ALA A 14 -6.68 -50.10 12.69
CA ALA A 14 -7.57 -49.17 12.03
C ALA A 14 -7.54 -47.77 12.68
N VAL A 15 -7.48 -47.69 14.00
CA VAL A 15 -7.37 -46.41 14.74
C VAL A 15 -6.07 -45.72 14.46
N LEU A 16 -4.95 -46.47 14.42
CA LEU A 16 -3.62 -45.92 14.09
C LEU A 16 -3.57 -45.40 12.65
N LEU A 17 -4.20 -46.09 11.70
CA LEU A 17 -4.25 -45.64 10.31
C LEU A 17 -5.11 -44.37 10.15
N VAL A 18 -6.21 -44.27 10.83
CA VAL A 18 -7.07 -43.05 10.80
C VAL A 18 -6.35 -41.88 11.44
N LEU A 19 -5.68 -42.07 12.58
CA LEU A 19 -4.89 -41.03 13.23
C LEU A 19 -3.69 -40.60 12.36
N GLY A 20 -3.01 -41.56 11.72
CA GLY A 20 -1.91 -41.28 10.80
C GLY A 20 -2.36 -40.54 9.54
N ALA A 21 -3.49 -40.93 8.94
CA ALA A 21 -4.07 -40.25 7.79
C ALA A 21 -4.57 -38.84 8.17
N GLY A 22 -5.15 -38.66 9.35
CA GLY A 22 -5.56 -37.35 9.86
C GLY A 22 -4.39 -36.40 10.09
N ALA A 23 -3.29 -36.90 10.67
CA ALA A 23 -2.07 -36.13 10.87
C ALA A 23 -1.40 -35.76 9.54
N ALA A 24 -1.32 -36.68 8.58
CA ALA A 24 -0.78 -36.43 7.25
C ALA A 24 -1.67 -35.43 6.46
N ALA A 25 -2.99 -35.53 6.55
CA ALA A 25 -3.89 -34.59 5.92
C ALA A 25 -3.79 -33.18 6.54
N HIS A 26 -3.54 -33.09 7.84
CA HIS A 26 -3.32 -31.81 8.51
C HIS A 26 -1.97 -31.20 8.14
N ALA A 27 -0.90 -31.99 8.07
CA ALA A 27 0.44 -31.56 7.67
C ALA A 27 0.52 -31.14 6.19
N ASN A 28 -0.31 -31.73 5.32
CA ASN A 28 -0.37 -31.41 3.89
C ASN A 28 -1.52 -30.45 3.55
N LYS A 29 -2.14 -29.82 4.54
CA LYS A 29 -3.16 -28.81 4.28
C LYS A 29 -2.51 -27.61 3.60
N PRO A 30 -2.95 -27.18 2.40
CA PRO A 30 -2.40 -26.01 1.78
C PRO A 30 -2.50 -24.83 2.73
N VAL A 31 -1.38 -24.15 2.94
CA VAL A 31 -1.38 -22.90 3.71
C VAL A 31 -2.19 -21.88 2.92
N PRO A 32 -3.17 -21.20 3.54
CA PRO A 32 -3.92 -20.16 2.85
C PRO A 32 -2.96 -19.18 2.19
N PHE A 33 -3.22 -18.79 0.96
CA PHE A 33 -2.43 -17.85 0.16
C PHE A 33 -1.00 -18.28 -0.16
N GLY A 34 -0.60 -19.55 0.07
CA GLY A 34 0.75 -20.06 -0.18
C GLY A 34 1.82 -19.47 0.73
N ASP A 35 1.43 -19.02 1.92
CA ASP A 35 2.33 -18.40 2.89
C ASP A 35 3.43 -19.37 3.37
N ARG A 36 4.65 -18.89 3.39
CA ARG A 36 5.82 -19.59 3.93
C ARG A 36 6.65 -18.64 4.76
N VAL A 37 6.90 -19.01 5.99
CA VAL A 37 7.86 -18.33 6.86
C VAL A 37 9.01 -19.30 7.09
N ASP A 38 10.20 -18.91 6.67
CA ASP A 38 11.43 -19.69 6.81
C ASP A 38 12.31 -19.03 7.88
N GLU A 39 12.76 -19.82 8.86
CA GLU A 39 13.72 -19.41 9.89
C GLU A 39 15.16 -19.49 9.36
N PRO A 40 16.15 -18.90 10.08
CA PRO A 40 17.51 -18.76 9.60
C PRO A 40 18.19 -20.10 9.28
N GLY A 41 18.87 -20.17 8.15
CA GLY A 41 19.66 -21.31 7.73
C GLY A 41 19.84 -21.45 6.21
N VAL A 42 18.96 -20.90 5.41
CA VAL A 42 19.07 -20.89 3.95
C VAL A 42 18.88 -19.45 3.47
N ALA A 43 19.89 -18.63 3.66
CA ALA A 43 20.00 -17.43 2.87
C ALA A 43 20.26 -17.88 1.42
N ASP A 44 19.22 -17.99 0.61
CA ASP A 44 19.41 -17.78 -0.80
C ASP A 44 20.07 -16.41 -0.91
N ALA A 45 21.27 -16.36 -1.51
CA ALA A 45 21.93 -15.11 -1.81
C ALA A 45 21.02 -14.37 -2.81
N SER A 46 19.96 -13.75 -2.28
CA SER A 46 19.02 -13.00 -3.09
C SER A 46 19.74 -11.80 -3.67
N PRO A 47 19.52 -11.49 -4.94
CA PRO A 47 20.10 -10.31 -5.55
C PRO A 47 19.75 -9.09 -4.71
N VAL A 48 20.63 -8.10 -4.73
CA VAL A 48 20.52 -6.85 -4.00
C VAL A 48 19.06 -6.39 -3.95
N SER A 49 18.54 -6.27 -2.73
CA SER A 49 17.18 -5.79 -2.49
C SER A 49 16.97 -4.42 -3.14
N ALA A 50 15.89 -4.28 -3.89
CA ALA A 50 15.50 -3.01 -4.48
C ALA A 50 15.08 -1.97 -3.42
N GLN A 51 14.71 -2.44 -2.23
CA GLN A 51 14.28 -1.59 -1.11
C GLN A 51 14.69 -2.22 0.23
N SER A 52 15.22 -1.39 1.12
CA SER A 52 15.39 -1.73 2.53
C SER A 52 14.76 -0.69 3.45
N LEU A 53 14.30 -1.13 4.62
CA LEU A 53 13.65 -0.28 5.61
C LEU A 53 14.05 -0.74 7.03
N ALA A 54 14.59 0.19 7.83
CA ALA A 54 14.94 -0.08 9.21
C ALA A 54 13.72 0.07 10.14
N THR A 55 13.54 -0.88 11.05
CA THR A 55 12.51 -0.84 12.08
C THR A 55 12.99 -1.52 13.36
N GLY A 56 13.14 -0.74 14.45
CA GLY A 56 13.75 -1.23 15.68
C GLY A 56 15.19 -1.69 15.45
N ASN A 57 15.47 -2.97 15.74
CA ASN A 57 16.76 -3.63 15.49
C ASN A 57 16.79 -4.41 14.17
N LEU A 58 15.72 -4.34 13.36
CA LEU A 58 15.60 -5.07 12.13
C LEU A 58 15.82 -4.18 10.91
N GLU A 59 16.45 -4.73 9.90
CA GLU A 59 16.42 -4.24 8.53
C GLU A 59 15.55 -5.18 7.69
N LEU A 60 14.44 -4.66 7.19
CA LEU A 60 13.53 -5.39 6.29
C LEU A 60 13.93 -5.12 4.85
N ARG A 61 14.00 -6.16 4.04
CA ARG A 61 14.37 -6.08 2.62
C ARG A 61 13.31 -6.74 1.75
N VAL A 62 13.08 -6.16 0.58
CA VAL A 62 12.19 -6.71 -0.44
C VAL A 62 13.03 -7.40 -1.51
N GLY A 63 12.75 -8.66 -1.73
CA GLY A 63 13.35 -9.49 -2.77
C GLY A 63 12.29 -10.40 -3.39
N PRO A 64 12.51 -11.70 -3.53
CA PRO A 64 11.45 -12.66 -3.89
C PRO A 64 10.29 -12.68 -2.86
N GLY A 65 10.59 -12.24 -1.64
CA GLY A 65 9.66 -12.07 -0.54
C GLY A 65 10.07 -10.91 0.35
N LEU A 66 9.61 -10.92 1.60
CA LEU A 66 10.05 -10.03 2.66
C LEU A 66 11.11 -10.77 3.49
N GLU A 67 12.27 -10.17 3.65
CA GLU A 67 13.40 -10.72 4.40
C GLU A 67 13.74 -9.77 5.55
N ALA A 68 14.10 -10.33 6.71
CA ALA A 68 14.53 -9.54 7.86
C ALA A 68 15.94 -9.92 8.27
N TYR A 69 16.71 -8.90 8.56
CA TYR A 69 18.09 -8.97 8.99
C TYR A 69 18.26 -8.24 10.31
N ASP A 70 19.18 -8.71 11.15
CA ASP A 70 19.62 -7.92 12.29
C ASP A 70 20.42 -6.71 11.78
N GLN A 71 20.02 -5.52 12.17
CA GLN A 71 20.60 -4.27 11.68
C GLN A 71 22.06 -4.08 12.09
N ALA A 72 22.45 -4.63 13.24
CA ALA A 72 23.80 -4.45 13.78
C ALA A 72 24.79 -5.46 13.19
N THR A 73 24.36 -6.70 12.99
CA THR A 73 25.23 -7.81 12.55
C THR A 73 25.09 -8.11 11.06
N GLY A 74 23.98 -7.73 10.45
CA GLY A 74 23.62 -8.12 9.07
C GLY A 74 23.21 -9.59 8.94
N GLU A 75 22.98 -10.28 10.07
CA GLU A 75 22.55 -11.69 10.08
C GLU A 75 21.11 -11.79 9.57
N HIS A 76 20.86 -12.76 8.68
CA HIS A 76 19.51 -13.09 8.22
C HIS A 76 18.74 -13.77 9.35
N LEU A 77 17.58 -13.22 9.71
CA LEU A 77 16.77 -13.69 10.83
C LEU A 77 15.59 -14.55 10.36
N TRP A 78 14.86 -14.10 9.34
CA TRP A 78 13.71 -14.80 8.80
C TRP A 78 13.36 -14.28 7.40
N SER A 79 12.61 -15.07 6.64
CA SER A 79 11.97 -14.62 5.41
C SER A 79 10.51 -15.04 5.36
N TYR A 80 9.69 -14.20 4.75
CA TYR A 80 8.30 -14.46 4.44
C TYR A 80 8.11 -14.41 2.92
N ARG A 81 7.53 -15.47 2.37
CA ARG A 81 7.28 -15.62 0.93
C ARG A 81 5.85 -16.08 0.69
N ARG A 82 5.34 -15.78 -0.49
CA ARG A 82 4.08 -16.33 -1.01
C ARG A 82 4.38 -17.15 -2.25
N GLU A 83 3.79 -18.36 -2.31
CA GLU A 83 3.97 -19.23 -3.47
C GLU A 83 3.36 -18.60 -4.73
N GLY A 84 4.15 -18.52 -5.80
CA GLY A 84 3.71 -17.95 -7.09
C GLY A 84 3.56 -16.43 -7.13
N ALA A 85 4.04 -15.71 -6.10
CA ALA A 85 4.02 -14.26 -6.06
C ALA A 85 5.38 -13.68 -5.68
N THR A 86 5.68 -12.49 -6.17
CA THR A 86 6.91 -11.75 -5.88
C THR A 86 6.59 -10.45 -5.17
N ALA A 87 7.32 -10.15 -4.10
CA ALA A 87 7.19 -8.89 -3.40
C ALA A 87 7.76 -7.74 -4.26
N LEU A 88 7.04 -6.62 -4.33
CA LEU A 88 7.42 -5.45 -5.11
C LEU A 88 7.82 -4.27 -4.23
N HIS A 89 7.07 -4.02 -3.18
CA HIS A 89 7.28 -2.86 -2.32
C HIS A 89 6.83 -3.15 -0.89
N LEU A 90 7.43 -2.42 0.05
CA LEU A 90 7.07 -2.51 1.45
C LEU A 90 6.98 -1.11 2.07
N ALA A 91 6.05 -0.94 3.00
CA ALA A 91 5.96 0.25 3.84
C ALA A 91 5.57 -0.15 5.28
N MET A 92 5.97 0.66 6.25
CA MET A 92 5.52 0.48 7.63
C MET A 92 4.19 1.20 7.85
N ALA A 93 3.23 0.48 8.44
CA ALA A 93 2.01 1.05 8.98
C ALA A 93 1.92 0.63 10.45
N GLY A 94 2.13 1.57 11.37
CA GLY A 94 2.26 1.25 12.79
C GLY A 94 3.40 0.26 13.07
N GLU A 95 3.06 -0.89 13.63
CA GLU A 95 4.01 -1.97 13.96
C GLU A 95 4.14 -3.04 12.87
N SER A 96 3.45 -2.88 11.75
CA SER A 96 3.40 -3.87 10.68
C SER A 96 4.15 -3.41 9.44
N ALA A 97 4.82 -4.34 8.79
CA ALA A 97 5.30 -4.23 7.43
C ALA A 97 4.19 -4.64 6.46
N VAL A 98 3.76 -3.73 5.62
CA VAL A 98 2.75 -4.00 4.58
C VAL A 98 3.47 -4.16 3.25
N VAL A 99 3.27 -5.31 2.61
CA VAL A 99 3.95 -5.70 1.36
C VAL A 99 2.95 -5.71 0.22
N VAL A 100 3.33 -5.11 -0.90
CA VAL A 100 2.62 -5.21 -2.18
C VAL A 100 3.23 -6.33 -3.01
N TRP A 101 2.39 -7.20 -3.57
CA TRP A 101 2.79 -8.32 -4.41
C TRP A 101 2.38 -8.11 -5.87
N ASP A 102 3.10 -8.73 -6.80
CA ASP A 102 2.88 -8.64 -8.24
C ASP A 102 1.51 -9.18 -8.71
N ASP A 103 0.89 -10.03 -7.89
CA ASP A 103 -0.46 -10.56 -8.11
C ASP A 103 -1.59 -9.62 -7.63
N GLY A 104 -1.24 -8.41 -7.14
CA GLY A 104 -2.21 -7.42 -6.66
C GLY A 104 -2.72 -7.65 -5.25
N MET A 105 -2.13 -8.59 -4.52
CA MET A 105 -2.37 -8.72 -3.08
C MET A 105 -1.52 -7.73 -2.30
N ILE A 106 -2.03 -7.35 -1.15
CA ILE A 106 -1.24 -6.73 -0.06
C ILE A 106 -1.30 -7.62 1.17
N THR A 107 -0.20 -7.71 1.88
CA THR A 107 -0.07 -8.53 3.09
C THR A 107 0.53 -7.70 4.20
N SER A 108 -0.06 -7.77 5.40
CA SER A 108 0.52 -7.19 6.61
C SER A 108 1.20 -8.27 7.42
N VAL A 109 2.47 -8.05 7.74
CA VAL A 109 3.30 -8.94 8.56
C VAL A 109 3.82 -8.14 9.74
N ARG A 110 3.73 -8.69 10.94
CA ARG A 110 4.37 -8.09 12.12
C ARG A 110 5.83 -8.56 12.21
N PRO A 111 6.81 -7.66 12.06
CA PRO A 111 8.21 -8.08 12.01
C PRO A 111 8.75 -8.72 13.30
N SER A 112 8.19 -8.38 14.47
CA SER A 112 8.68 -8.84 15.77
C SER A 112 8.42 -10.32 16.07
N ASP A 113 7.37 -10.90 15.47
CA ASP A 113 6.97 -12.29 15.68
C ASP A 113 6.67 -13.04 14.37
N HIS A 114 7.00 -12.41 13.23
CA HIS A 114 6.80 -12.93 11.87
C HIS A 114 5.34 -13.27 11.54
N ALA A 115 4.41 -12.80 12.36
CA ALA A 115 3.00 -13.13 12.21
C ALA A 115 2.38 -12.41 11.02
N VAL A 116 1.85 -13.18 10.08
CA VAL A 116 0.98 -12.65 9.03
C VAL A 116 -0.36 -12.26 9.67
N ARG A 117 -0.68 -10.96 9.63
CA ARG A 117 -1.88 -10.42 10.26
C ARG A 117 -3.09 -10.52 9.35
N TRP A 118 -2.92 -10.17 8.10
CA TRP A 118 -4.00 -10.22 7.12
C TRP A 118 -3.48 -10.15 5.69
N HIS A 119 -4.33 -10.58 4.75
CA HIS A 119 -4.18 -10.43 3.31
C HIS A 119 -5.38 -9.70 2.74
N ARG A 120 -5.16 -8.87 1.73
CA ARG A 120 -6.23 -8.22 0.97
C ARG A 120 -5.88 -8.19 -0.51
N ALA A 121 -6.80 -8.69 -1.33
CA ALA A 121 -6.76 -8.49 -2.76
C ALA A 121 -7.32 -7.11 -3.10
N VAL A 122 -6.61 -6.37 -3.93
CA VAL A 122 -7.03 -5.03 -4.39
C VAL A 122 -7.42 -5.13 -5.86
N PRO A 123 -8.71 -4.92 -6.19
CA PRO A 123 -9.18 -5.03 -7.56
C PRO A 123 -8.43 -4.12 -8.53
N GLY A 124 -7.93 -4.68 -9.62
CA GLY A 124 -7.22 -3.94 -10.67
C GLY A 124 -5.78 -3.56 -10.33
N LEU A 125 -5.29 -3.87 -9.12
CA LEU A 125 -3.90 -3.54 -8.74
C LEU A 125 -2.90 -4.34 -9.56
N ALA A 126 -3.07 -5.67 -9.70
CA ALA A 126 -2.19 -6.51 -10.50
C ALA A 126 -2.07 -6.03 -11.96
N ASP A 127 -3.19 -5.68 -12.58
CA ASP A 127 -3.21 -5.21 -13.96
C ASP A 127 -2.51 -3.87 -14.12
N TRP A 128 -2.71 -2.98 -13.15
CA TRP A 128 -2.03 -1.69 -13.16
C TRP A 128 -0.53 -1.82 -12.88
N LEU A 129 -0.11 -2.70 -11.97
CA LEU A 129 1.31 -2.95 -11.68
C LEU A 129 2.05 -3.42 -12.92
N ARG A 130 1.54 -4.42 -13.62
CA ARG A 130 2.17 -5.00 -14.82
C ARG A 130 2.31 -4.03 -15.99
N ALA A 131 1.43 -3.04 -16.08
CA ALA A 131 1.42 -2.07 -17.17
C ALA A 131 1.30 -2.69 -18.57
N ASP A 132 0.82 -3.92 -18.65
CA ASP A 132 0.58 -4.60 -19.91
C ASP A 132 -0.54 -3.88 -20.68
N GLY A 133 -0.29 -3.60 -21.95
CA GLY A 133 -1.24 -2.87 -22.80
C GLY A 133 -1.02 -1.36 -22.89
N GLU A 134 0.00 -0.80 -22.23
CA GLU A 134 0.41 0.58 -22.46
C GLU A 134 1.17 0.74 -23.80
N PRO A 135 1.06 1.89 -24.48
CA PRO A 135 1.84 2.16 -25.68
C PRO A 135 3.35 2.00 -25.41
N GLY A 136 4.00 1.12 -26.18
CA GLY A 136 5.43 0.82 -26.02
C GLY A 136 5.77 -0.28 -24.99
N ALA A 137 4.79 -0.92 -24.36
CA ALA A 137 5.03 -2.03 -23.43
C ALA A 137 5.83 -3.17 -24.08
N ASP A 138 5.49 -3.52 -25.33
CA ASP A 138 6.14 -4.61 -26.09
C ASP A 138 7.61 -4.35 -26.43
N THR A 139 8.07 -3.10 -26.35
CA THR A 139 9.46 -2.72 -26.66
C THR A 139 10.32 -2.56 -25.41
N ARG A 140 9.73 -2.65 -24.20
CA ARG A 140 10.45 -2.53 -22.95
C ARG A 140 11.26 -3.79 -22.66
N THR A 141 12.45 -3.59 -22.10
CA THR A 141 13.28 -4.67 -21.54
C THR A 141 12.64 -5.21 -20.25
N ASP A 142 13.04 -6.40 -19.83
CA ASP A 142 12.58 -6.97 -18.56
C ASP A 142 12.95 -6.09 -17.36
N THR A 143 14.11 -5.42 -17.40
CA THR A 143 14.53 -4.49 -16.37
C THR A 143 13.61 -3.27 -16.32
N GLU A 144 13.33 -2.62 -17.45
CA GLU A 144 12.43 -1.47 -17.51
C GLU A 144 11.00 -1.81 -17.06
N ARG A 145 10.53 -3.01 -17.39
CA ARG A 145 9.23 -3.50 -16.87
C ARG A 145 9.27 -3.64 -15.36
N ARG A 146 10.32 -4.26 -14.83
CA ARG A 146 10.48 -4.43 -13.39
C ARG A 146 10.57 -3.10 -12.65
N ASP A 147 11.33 -2.14 -13.16
CA ASP A 147 11.45 -0.81 -12.58
C ASP A 147 10.09 -0.10 -12.54
N THR A 148 9.31 -0.21 -13.61
CA THR A 148 7.94 0.33 -13.66
C THR A 148 7.01 -0.33 -12.62
N GLU A 149 7.09 -1.64 -12.45
CA GLU A 149 6.31 -2.37 -11.44
C GLU A 149 6.67 -1.91 -10.02
N LEU A 150 7.96 -1.74 -9.74
CA LEU A 150 8.45 -1.27 -8.43
C LEU A 150 7.99 0.17 -8.14
N GLU A 151 8.10 1.07 -9.12
CA GLU A 151 7.63 2.46 -9.01
C GLU A 151 6.12 2.50 -8.75
N ARG A 152 5.34 1.72 -9.49
CA ARG A 152 3.88 1.64 -9.30
C ARG A 152 3.50 1.04 -7.96
N ALA A 153 4.19 0.00 -7.51
CA ALA A 153 3.94 -0.60 -6.21
C ALA A 153 4.21 0.41 -5.06
N ALA A 154 5.29 1.19 -5.17
CA ALA A 154 5.60 2.25 -4.22
C ALA A 154 4.54 3.36 -4.23
N ALA A 155 4.10 3.77 -5.42
CA ALA A 155 3.06 4.78 -5.56
C ALA A 155 1.67 4.33 -5.09
N ALA A 156 1.36 3.02 -5.22
CA ALA A 156 0.09 2.48 -4.77
C ALA A 156 -0.06 2.47 -3.26
N LEU A 157 1.00 2.21 -2.50
CA LEU A 157 0.95 1.95 -1.07
C LEU A 157 1.22 3.21 -0.26
N GLN A 158 0.21 3.72 0.44
CA GLN A 158 0.27 4.96 1.20
C GLN A 158 -0.02 4.70 2.69
N PRO A 159 1.02 4.54 3.53
CA PRO A 159 0.84 4.34 4.97
C PRO A 159 0.48 5.65 5.66
N VAL A 160 -0.43 5.57 6.62
CA VAL A 160 -0.93 6.70 7.43
C VAL A 160 -0.97 6.27 8.88
N THR A 161 -0.58 7.15 9.79
CA THR A 161 -0.38 6.82 11.21
C THR A 161 -1.50 7.32 12.12
N GLU A 162 -2.24 8.33 11.72
CA GLU A 162 -3.28 8.96 12.53
C GLU A 162 -4.68 8.85 11.91
N PRO A 163 -5.76 8.80 12.73
CA PRO A 163 -5.78 8.71 14.21
C PRO A 163 -5.42 7.32 14.74
N GLU A 164 -5.37 6.34 13.90
CA GLU A 164 -4.87 4.98 14.10
C GLU A 164 -4.11 4.55 12.84
N PRO A 165 -3.13 3.65 12.91
CA PRO A 165 -2.41 3.19 11.72
C PRO A 165 -3.34 2.51 10.71
N TRP A 166 -3.25 2.97 9.47
CA TRP A 166 -3.97 2.42 8.32
C TRP A 166 -3.17 2.55 7.03
N VAL A 167 -3.60 1.85 6.01
CA VAL A 167 -2.94 1.87 4.70
C VAL A 167 -3.98 2.20 3.65
N ALA A 168 -3.70 3.19 2.83
CA ALA A 168 -4.43 3.37 1.58
C ALA A 168 -3.69 2.65 0.44
N VAL A 169 -4.46 2.03 -0.42
CA VAL A 169 -3.98 1.51 -1.70
C VAL A 169 -4.70 2.26 -2.81
N VAL A 170 -3.91 2.94 -3.61
CA VAL A 170 -4.40 3.81 -4.68
C VAL A 170 -4.09 3.17 -6.04
N THR A 171 -5.12 2.98 -6.85
CA THR A 171 -5.02 2.61 -8.25
C THR A 171 -5.74 3.66 -9.12
N PRO A 172 -5.56 3.70 -10.43
CA PRO A 172 -6.30 4.64 -11.28
C PRO A 172 -7.82 4.55 -11.14
N ALA A 173 -8.36 3.37 -10.84
CA ALA A 173 -9.79 3.12 -10.77
C ALA A 173 -10.39 3.15 -9.36
N LEU A 174 -9.53 3.09 -8.32
CA LEU A 174 -10.00 2.81 -6.97
C LEU A 174 -8.99 3.26 -5.90
N THR A 175 -9.48 3.81 -4.80
CA THR A 175 -8.73 3.97 -3.54
C THR A 175 -9.41 3.14 -2.47
N MET A 176 -8.67 2.27 -1.79
CA MET A 176 -9.13 1.48 -0.66
C MET A 176 -8.28 1.78 0.57
N ALA A 177 -8.90 1.80 1.74
CA ALA A 177 -8.19 1.95 3.00
C ALA A 177 -8.43 0.75 3.91
N PHE A 178 -7.35 0.25 4.50
CA PHE A 178 -7.37 -0.89 5.40
C PHE A 178 -6.73 -0.50 6.74
N ARG A 179 -7.41 -0.83 7.83
CA ARG A 179 -6.85 -0.66 9.17
C ARG A 179 -5.68 -1.63 9.36
N ASP A 180 -4.55 -1.15 9.89
CA ASP A 180 -3.35 -1.98 10.03
C ASP A 180 -3.58 -3.23 10.89
N ARG A 181 -4.21 -3.10 12.04
CA ARG A 181 -4.27 -4.18 13.04
C ARG A 181 -4.98 -5.46 12.59
N ASP A 182 -5.95 -5.38 11.63
CA ASP A 182 -6.80 -6.50 11.22
C ASP A 182 -7.19 -6.51 9.73
N GLY A 183 -6.74 -5.49 9.00
CA GLY A 183 -7.05 -5.33 7.59
C GLY A 183 -8.51 -5.03 7.30
N ASP A 184 -9.29 -4.57 8.28
CA ASP A 184 -10.65 -4.13 8.04
C ASP A 184 -10.71 -3.02 7.01
N LEU A 185 -11.58 -3.20 6.01
CA LEU A 185 -11.84 -2.20 5.00
C LEU A 185 -12.53 -0.99 5.63
N ARG A 186 -11.88 0.15 5.66
CA ARG A 186 -12.41 1.39 6.24
C ARG A 186 -13.26 2.16 5.25
N PHE A 187 -12.77 2.25 4.02
CA PHE A 187 -13.54 2.77 2.90
C PHE A 187 -13.01 2.22 1.57
N ASN A 188 -13.85 2.33 0.56
CA ASN A 188 -13.43 2.30 -0.83
C ASN A 188 -14.03 3.52 -1.55
N ALA A 189 -13.28 4.10 -2.46
CA ALA A 189 -13.71 5.26 -3.23
C ALA A 189 -13.30 5.10 -4.68
N ARG A 190 -14.21 5.46 -5.59
CA ARG A 190 -13.94 5.53 -7.02
C ARG A 190 -13.82 6.98 -7.44
N PRO A 191 -13.03 7.29 -8.46
CA PRO A 191 -13.05 8.63 -9.04
C PRO A 191 -14.44 8.93 -9.63
N LEU A 192 -14.70 10.21 -9.88
CA LEU A 192 -15.89 10.62 -10.63
C LEU A 192 -15.88 10.00 -12.02
N ALA A 193 -17.04 9.92 -12.67
CA ALA A 193 -17.14 9.49 -14.06
C ALA A 193 -16.18 10.30 -14.94
N ASP A 194 -15.55 9.63 -15.90
CA ASP A 194 -14.57 10.21 -16.83
C ASP A 194 -13.28 10.72 -16.19
N CYS A 195 -13.03 10.35 -14.90
CA CYS A 195 -11.79 10.64 -14.19
C CYS A 195 -11.08 9.35 -13.77
N SER A 196 -9.77 9.45 -13.59
CA SER A 196 -8.93 8.44 -12.94
C SER A 196 -8.12 9.08 -11.83
N TYR A 197 -7.81 8.32 -10.78
CA TYR A 197 -6.80 8.72 -9.81
C TYR A 197 -5.41 8.64 -10.43
N ASP A 198 -4.49 9.44 -9.90
CA ASP A 198 -3.09 9.40 -10.29
C ASP A 198 -2.22 8.91 -9.10
N PRO A 199 -1.97 7.59 -9.01
CA PRO A 199 -1.19 7.05 -7.92
C PRO A 199 0.24 7.57 -7.90
N LEU A 200 0.87 7.80 -9.07
CA LEU A 200 2.27 8.25 -9.18
C LEU A 200 2.49 9.66 -8.62
N ARG A 201 1.44 10.46 -8.52
CA ARG A 201 1.48 11.81 -7.94
C ARG A 201 0.78 11.90 -6.59
N THR A 202 0.39 10.75 -6.02
CA THR A 202 -0.22 10.68 -4.70
C THR A 202 0.82 10.91 -3.61
N VAL A 203 0.43 11.63 -2.56
CA VAL A 203 1.24 11.80 -1.36
C VAL A 203 0.39 11.53 -0.11
N HIS A 204 1.06 11.10 0.95
CA HIS A 204 0.42 10.97 2.27
C HIS A 204 1.07 11.89 3.29
N SER A 205 0.28 12.29 4.27
CA SER A 205 0.70 12.86 5.54
C SER A 205 0.43 11.88 6.67
N ASP A 206 0.68 12.26 7.92
CA ASP A 206 0.43 11.38 9.05
C ASP A 206 -1.05 11.04 9.25
N ASN A 207 -1.96 11.88 8.74
CA ASN A 207 -3.41 11.74 8.94
C ASN A 207 -4.24 11.64 7.64
N ALA A 208 -3.64 11.78 6.47
CA ALA A 208 -4.39 11.85 5.21
C ALA A 208 -3.60 11.34 4.00
N VAL A 209 -4.33 10.97 2.96
CA VAL A 209 -3.80 10.71 1.63
C VAL A 209 -4.40 11.68 0.63
N LEU A 210 -3.56 12.37 -0.12
CA LEU A 210 -3.95 13.33 -1.17
C LEU A 210 -3.72 12.71 -2.53
N VAL A 211 -4.79 12.51 -3.28
CA VAL A 211 -4.79 11.81 -4.57
C VAL A 211 -5.22 12.75 -5.68
N PRO A 212 -4.31 13.13 -6.58
CA PRO A 212 -4.67 13.86 -7.79
C PRO A 212 -5.58 13.04 -8.70
N ARG A 213 -6.40 13.72 -9.48
CA ARG A 213 -7.27 13.12 -10.49
C ARG A 213 -6.99 13.70 -11.85
N SER A 214 -6.96 12.83 -12.85
CA SER A 214 -6.96 13.19 -14.27
C SER A 214 -8.34 12.91 -14.85
N CYS A 215 -8.97 13.92 -15.45
CA CYS A 215 -10.30 13.80 -16.05
C CYS A 215 -10.22 14.07 -17.54
N THR A 216 -10.79 13.18 -18.36
CA THR A 216 -10.77 13.27 -19.84
C THR A 216 -11.95 14.07 -20.40
N GLY A 217 -12.97 14.31 -19.59
CA GLY A 217 -14.16 15.10 -19.99
C GLY A 217 -13.87 16.60 -20.03
N GLY A 218 -14.47 17.31 -20.98
CA GLY A 218 -14.57 18.77 -20.97
C GLY A 218 -15.86 19.21 -20.29
N ASN A 219 -15.90 20.44 -19.78
CA ASN A 219 -17.17 21.04 -19.38
C ASN A 219 -18.04 21.28 -20.64
N SER A 220 -19.33 21.64 -20.45
CA SER A 220 -20.27 21.93 -21.54
C SER A 220 -19.78 23.02 -22.52
N ALA A 221 -18.72 23.76 -22.19
CA ALA A 221 -18.05 24.74 -23.06
C ALA A 221 -16.79 24.18 -23.74
N GLY A 222 -16.53 22.86 -23.67
CA GLY A 222 -15.35 22.21 -24.27
C GLY A 222 -14.01 22.53 -23.60
N ARG A 223 -14.03 23.15 -22.40
CA ARG A 223 -12.79 23.41 -21.65
C ARG A 223 -12.41 22.19 -20.84
N PRO A 224 -11.10 21.87 -20.75
CA PRO A 224 -10.63 20.80 -19.86
C PRO A 224 -11.17 21.01 -18.45
N LEU A 225 -11.58 19.95 -17.79
CA LEU A 225 -11.92 20.01 -16.37
C LEU A 225 -10.70 20.45 -15.58
N PRO A 226 -10.86 21.29 -14.56
CA PRO A 226 -9.76 21.61 -13.66
C PRO A 226 -9.22 20.30 -13.04
N GLY A 227 -7.94 20.24 -12.78
CA GLY A 227 -7.37 19.16 -11.97
C GLY A 227 -8.05 19.15 -10.61
N LEU A 228 -8.27 17.97 -10.08
CA LEU A 228 -8.89 17.76 -8.78
C LEU A 228 -7.95 16.95 -7.90
N ILE A 229 -7.87 17.33 -6.63
CA ILE A 229 -7.24 16.51 -5.60
C ILE A 229 -8.32 16.00 -4.67
N THR A 230 -8.32 14.70 -4.40
CA THR A 230 -9.15 14.13 -3.34
C THR A 230 -8.28 13.86 -2.14
N GLY A 231 -8.67 14.40 -0.99
CA GLY A 231 -8.08 14.05 0.29
C GLY A 231 -8.93 13.01 1.00
N PHE A 232 -8.29 11.99 1.51
CA PHE A 232 -8.91 10.89 2.25
C PHE A 232 -8.40 10.86 3.68
N ARG A 233 -9.32 10.78 4.64
CA ARG A 233 -9.06 10.58 6.07
C ARG A 233 -9.99 9.51 6.64
N LEU A 234 -9.63 8.91 7.77
CA LEU A 234 -10.51 7.96 8.48
C LEU A 234 -11.56 8.66 9.35
N ASP A 235 -11.23 9.79 9.90
CA ASP A 235 -11.97 10.51 10.95
C ASP A 235 -12.77 11.72 10.44
N ALA A 236 -12.68 12.00 9.15
CA ALA A 236 -13.34 13.16 8.54
C ALA A 236 -13.90 12.83 7.14
N PRO A 237 -14.86 13.61 6.64
CA PRO A 237 -15.30 13.51 5.26
C PRO A 237 -14.15 13.73 4.27
N ASN A 238 -14.22 13.08 3.11
CA ASN A 238 -13.27 13.33 2.03
C ASN A 238 -13.37 14.75 1.51
N TRP A 239 -12.24 15.33 1.15
CA TRP A 239 -12.18 16.66 0.56
C TRP A 239 -12.03 16.60 -0.94
N LEU A 240 -12.47 17.66 -1.58
CA LEU A 240 -12.23 17.94 -2.99
C LEU A 240 -11.59 19.32 -3.10
N LEU A 241 -10.39 19.35 -3.66
CA LEU A 241 -9.68 20.59 -3.95
C LEU A 241 -9.60 20.80 -5.45
N ASN A 242 -9.90 22.00 -5.91
CA ASN A 242 -9.62 22.41 -7.26
C ASN A 242 -8.12 22.73 -7.40
N ALA A 243 -7.50 22.15 -8.40
CA ALA A 243 -6.08 22.31 -8.70
C ALA A 243 -5.89 22.46 -10.23
N GLY A 244 -4.71 22.84 -10.65
CA GLY A 244 -4.34 22.82 -12.06
C GLY A 244 -4.31 21.39 -12.63
N PRO A 245 -4.40 21.22 -13.95
CA PRO A 245 -4.41 19.91 -14.59
C PRO A 245 -3.13 19.08 -14.38
N ASN A 246 -2.03 19.73 -14.08
CA ASN A 246 -0.71 19.12 -13.87
C ASN A 246 -0.19 19.36 -12.44
N VAL A 247 -1.11 19.38 -11.47
CA VAL A 247 -0.72 19.60 -10.08
C VAL A 247 0.31 18.59 -9.60
N LEU A 248 1.34 19.07 -8.92
CA LEU A 248 2.29 18.24 -8.19
C LEU A 248 2.06 18.40 -6.70
N LEU A 249 2.17 17.28 -6.00
CA LEU A 249 2.02 17.24 -4.55
C LEU A 249 3.37 16.87 -3.93
N HIS A 250 3.72 17.55 -2.84
CA HIS A 250 4.90 17.24 -2.06
C HIS A 250 4.55 17.26 -0.58
N ARG A 251 4.92 16.20 0.14
CA ARG A 251 4.81 16.19 1.60
C ARG A 251 5.77 17.23 2.18
N LEU A 252 5.28 18.11 3.03
CA LEU A 252 6.09 19.08 3.76
C LEU A 252 6.43 18.57 5.17
N ASP A 253 5.41 18.11 5.89
CA ASP A 253 5.55 17.55 7.24
C ASP A 253 4.39 16.58 7.55
N GLY A 254 4.19 16.27 8.85
CA GLY A 254 3.16 15.34 9.31
C GLY A 254 1.74 15.72 8.89
N HIS A 255 1.44 17.01 8.76
CA HIS A 255 0.09 17.52 8.53
C HIS A 255 -0.04 18.49 7.36
N ARG A 256 1.04 18.73 6.62
CA ARG A 256 1.02 19.69 5.51
C ARG A 256 1.59 19.08 4.23
N ALA A 257 0.99 19.48 3.11
CA ALA A 257 1.48 19.18 1.78
C ALA A 257 1.57 20.45 0.94
N ALA A 258 2.62 20.55 0.11
CA ALA A 258 2.67 21.56 -0.93
C ALA A 258 1.84 21.10 -2.13
N VAL A 259 1.04 22.02 -2.64
CA VAL A 259 0.25 21.87 -3.86
C VAL A 259 0.81 22.83 -4.88
N ASP A 260 1.56 22.32 -5.83
CA ASP A 260 2.16 23.11 -6.91
C ASP A 260 1.26 23.03 -8.15
N ASP A 261 0.59 24.13 -8.43
CA ASP A 261 -0.33 24.28 -9.57
C ASP A 261 0.35 24.91 -10.80
N GLY A 262 1.68 24.92 -10.82
CA GLY A 262 2.49 25.45 -11.92
C GLY A 262 2.69 26.97 -11.85
N PRO A 263 3.35 27.56 -12.89
CA PRO A 263 3.90 28.92 -12.83
C PRO A 263 2.86 30.05 -12.74
N VAL A 264 1.60 29.77 -13.07
CA VAL A 264 0.53 30.78 -13.04
C VAL A 264 -0.09 30.94 -11.67
N ILE A 265 -0.31 29.82 -10.95
CA ILE A 265 -0.98 29.81 -9.64
C ILE A 265 0.06 29.75 -8.53
N GLY A 266 1.18 29.07 -8.78
CA GLY A 266 2.27 28.89 -7.83
C GLY A 266 2.02 27.75 -6.84
N THR A 267 2.89 27.67 -5.85
CA THR A 267 2.83 26.65 -4.81
C THR A 267 2.02 27.15 -3.62
N ARG A 268 1.06 26.35 -3.17
CA ARG A 268 0.22 26.62 -2.00
C ARG A 268 0.43 25.52 -0.96
N THR A 269 0.29 25.84 0.31
CA THR A 269 0.30 24.85 1.38
C THR A 269 -1.11 24.38 1.70
N PHE A 270 -1.28 23.08 1.81
CA PHE A 270 -2.51 22.43 2.23
C PHE A 270 -2.36 21.84 3.62
N ASP A 271 -3.21 22.29 4.56
CA ASP A 271 -3.30 21.74 5.90
C ASP A 271 -4.26 20.54 5.90
N THR A 272 -3.73 19.35 6.17
CA THR A 272 -4.52 18.11 6.16
C THR A 272 -5.36 17.91 7.41
N VAL A 273 -5.12 18.64 8.50
CA VAL A 273 -5.97 18.64 9.71
C VAL A 273 -7.22 19.46 9.46
N GLN A 274 -7.06 20.67 8.90
CA GLN A 274 -8.16 21.57 8.63
C GLN A 274 -8.89 21.20 7.32
N GLY A 275 -8.24 20.48 6.42
CA GLY A 275 -8.79 20.18 5.09
C GLY A 275 -8.87 21.42 4.20
N ALA A 276 -7.95 22.35 4.35
CA ALA A 276 -7.99 23.65 3.70
C ALA A 276 -6.60 24.07 3.19
N LEU A 277 -6.61 24.90 2.14
CA LEU A 277 -5.41 25.62 1.71
C LEU A 277 -5.12 26.74 2.69
N GLU A 278 -3.86 26.83 3.13
CA GLU A 278 -3.40 27.95 3.93
C GLU A 278 -3.50 29.25 3.13
N PRO A 279 -3.95 30.36 3.74
CA PRO A 279 -4.00 31.65 3.07
C PRO A 279 -2.58 32.10 2.69
N VAL A 280 -2.37 32.41 1.41
CA VAL A 280 -1.10 32.99 0.94
C VAL A 280 -1.07 34.45 1.39
N CYS A 281 -0.25 34.76 2.39
CA CYS A 281 -0.05 36.14 2.82
C CYS A 281 0.69 36.93 1.74
N GLY A 282 0.01 37.91 1.11
CA GLY A 282 0.62 38.84 0.14
C GLY A 282 0.17 38.71 -1.31
N SER A 283 -0.65 37.73 -1.68
CA SER A 283 -1.31 37.74 -3.01
C SER A 283 -2.65 38.48 -2.96
N PRO A 284 -2.95 39.32 -3.97
CA PRO A 284 -4.29 39.93 -4.06
C PRO A 284 -5.31 38.79 -4.21
N ALA A 285 -6.29 38.77 -3.32
CA ALA A 285 -7.37 37.82 -3.30
C ALA A 285 -8.06 37.76 -4.68
N VAL A 286 -7.94 36.64 -5.36
CA VAL A 286 -8.87 36.27 -6.42
C VAL A 286 -10.18 35.93 -5.70
N PRO A 287 -11.31 36.59 -5.97
CA PRO A 287 -12.53 36.31 -5.27
C PRO A 287 -13.05 34.93 -5.65
N PHE A 288 -12.91 33.99 -4.74
CA PHE A 288 -13.60 32.71 -4.80
C PHE A 288 -14.75 32.80 -3.78
N GLU A 289 -15.98 32.69 -4.25
CA GLU A 289 -17.14 32.46 -3.40
C GLU A 289 -16.99 31.07 -2.75
N ALA A 290 -16.43 31.03 -1.56
CA ALA A 290 -16.52 29.89 -0.67
C ALA A 290 -16.21 30.36 0.75
N VAL A 291 -17.18 30.13 1.62
CA VAL A 291 -17.10 29.99 3.08
C VAL A 291 -15.78 30.49 3.71
N LYS A 292 -15.87 31.68 4.33
CA LYS A 292 -14.82 32.27 5.16
C LYS A 292 -14.36 31.28 6.26
N PRO A 293 -13.07 31.02 6.39
CA PRO A 293 -12.46 31.01 7.70
C PRO A 293 -11.70 32.31 7.93
N GLU A 294 -12.04 33.00 8.99
CA GLU A 294 -11.27 34.15 9.49
C GLU A 294 -9.95 33.63 10.06
N GLY A 295 -8.93 33.51 9.20
CA GLY A 295 -7.55 33.24 9.60
C GLY A 295 -6.76 34.55 9.56
N THR A 296 -6.43 35.09 10.70
CA THR A 296 -5.54 36.24 10.86
C THR A 296 -4.11 35.84 10.46
N CYS A 297 -3.61 36.37 9.37
CA CYS A 297 -2.18 36.31 9.03
C CYS A 297 -1.37 37.04 10.12
N SER A 298 -0.59 36.30 10.90
CA SER A 298 0.42 36.91 11.76
C SER A 298 1.58 37.40 10.87
N LYS A 299 1.88 38.69 10.92
CA LYS A 299 3.12 39.22 10.35
C LYS A 299 4.33 38.65 11.09
N PRO A 300 5.45 38.33 10.39
CA PRO A 300 6.69 37.95 11.01
C PRO A 300 7.25 39.06 11.90
#